data_7486c80073d6b05dd3353cf3f4fe1a51
#
_entry.id   7486c80073d6b05dd3353cf3f4fe1a51
#
_cell.length_a   1.000
_cell.length_b   1.000
_cell.length_c   1.000
_cell.angle_alpha   90.00
_cell.angle_beta   90.00
_cell.angle_gamma   90.00
#
_symmetry.space_group_name_H-M   'P 1'
#
loop_
_entity.id
_entity.type
_entity.pdbx_description
1 polymer ?
#
loop_
_entity_poly.entity_id
_entity_poly.type
_entity_poly.pdbx_seq_one_letter_code
_entity_poly.pdbx_strand_id
1 'polypeptide(L)'
;TKHLGNWIQREKAERHTSMIQSRIRTAKFRRVQTVENFNFRHSKTTEKAEKTYINLHQSIAKDNLPSAVFTGHAGTGKTHLARALGYAACQKGLSVLFLTAAEMVNHLLHAQKTYDLETELNKYRKPQVLIIDELGYVALDTQASNLFFQVISARHDAELGTIATTNLPFGKFNQIFASDAIAHAIVDRLVNEAEVFYMEGDSYRPHQRQEKLKRKKQNA
;
A
#
# COMPACT_ATOMS: atom_id res chain seq x y z
N THR A 1 -13.05 -26.37 35.70
CA THR A 1 -11.99 -26.32 34.64
C THR A 1 -12.54 -25.91 33.27
N LYS A 2 -13.70 -26.43 32.80
CA LYS A 2 -14.29 -26.08 31.51
C LYS A 2 -14.67 -24.59 31.40
N HIS A 3 -15.22 -23.98 32.45
CA HIS A 3 -15.59 -22.54 32.44
C HIS A 3 -14.39 -21.60 32.33
N LEU A 4 -13.27 -21.92 32.97
CA LEU A 4 -12.04 -21.12 32.88
C LEU A 4 -11.44 -21.19 31.48
N GLY A 5 -11.45 -22.36 30.83
CA GLY A 5 -10.98 -22.52 29.45
C GLY A 5 -11.80 -21.69 28.46
N ASN A 6 -13.13 -21.70 28.59
CA ASN A 6 -14.01 -20.90 27.74
C ASN A 6 -13.82 -19.39 27.96
N TRP A 7 -13.60 -18.95 29.19
CA TRP A 7 -13.33 -17.54 29.51
C TRP A 7 -12.00 -17.08 28.89
N ILE A 8 -10.92 -17.87 29.04
CA ILE A 8 -9.61 -17.57 28.43
C ILE A 8 -9.70 -17.49 26.90
N GLN A 9 -10.47 -18.37 26.27
CA GLN A 9 -10.67 -18.35 24.82
C GLN A 9 -11.42 -17.09 24.36
N ARG A 10 -12.47 -16.69 25.10
CA ARG A 10 -13.21 -15.44 24.82
C ARG A 10 -12.32 -14.22 24.97
N GLU A 11 -11.59 -14.10 26.06
CA GLU A 11 -10.65 -13.00 26.31
C GLU A 11 -9.61 -12.88 25.19
N LYS A 12 -9.04 -14.02 24.73
CA LYS A 12 -8.08 -14.05 23.61
C LYS A 12 -8.73 -13.56 22.30
N ALA A 13 -9.96 -13.98 22.02
CA ALA A 13 -10.70 -13.57 20.81
C ALA A 13 -11.02 -12.07 20.84
N GLU A 14 -11.46 -11.54 21.98
CA GLU A 14 -11.77 -10.11 22.15
C GLU A 14 -10.49 -9.24 22.02
N ARG A 15 -9.39 -9.64 22.63
CA ARG A 15 -8.08 -8.96 22.49
C ARG A 15 -7.60 -8.99 21.04
N HIS A 16 -7.75 -10.12 20.35
CA HIS A 16 -7.37 -10.24 18.93
C HIS A 16 -8.19 -9.30 18.05
N THR A 17 -9.51 -9.27 18.24
CA THR A 17 -10.40 -8.36 17.51
C THR A 17 -10.05 -6.89 17.77
N SER A 18 -9.84 -6.52 19.03
CA SER A 18 -9.45 -5.16 19.42
C SER A 18 -8.10 -4.75 18.78
N MET A 19 -7.14 -5.68 18.74
CA MET A 19 -5.84 -5.46 18.09
C MET A 19 -6.03 -5.20 16.58
N ILE A 20 -6.80 -6.02 15.86
CA ILE A 20 -7.08 -5.84 14.43
C ILE A 20 -7.73 -4.47 14.17
N GLN A 21 -8.75 -4.12 14.93
CA GLN A 21 -9.42 -2.82 14.81
C GLN A 21 -8.45 -1.65 15.04
N SER A 22 -7.56 -1.78 16.03
CA SER A 22 -6.50 -0.80 16.28
C SER A 22 -5.54 -0.70 15.09
N ARG A 23 -5.10 -1.83 14.50
CA ARG A 23 -4.24 -1.85 13.31
C ARG A 23 -4.89 -1.14 12.11
N ILE A 24 -6.17 -1.44 11.83
CA ILE A 24 -6.91 -0.80 10.74
C ILE A 24 -7.02 0.71 10.96
N ARG A 25 -7.30 1.16 12.18
CA ARG A 25 -7.40 2.59 12.51
C ARG A 25 -6.06 3.32 12.36
N THR A 26 -4.96 2.72 12.84
CA THR A 26 -3.62 3.31 12.77
C THR A 26 -3.02 3.27 11.37
N ALA A 27 -3.49 2.38 10.50
CA ALA A 27 -3.06 2.29 9.10
C ALA A 27 -3.43 3.52 8.26
N LYS A 28 -4.33 4.39 8.74
CA LYS A 28 -4.78 5.63 8.08
C LYS A 28 -5.43 5.43 6.71
N PHE A 29 -6.09 4.30 6.49
CA PHE A 29 -6.89 4.12 5.26
C PHE A 29 -8.00 5.16 5.19
N ARG A 30 -8.07 5.92 4.09
CA ARG A 30 -9.18 6.87 3.83
C ARG A 30 -10.52 6.15 3.68
N ARG A 31 -10.50 4.90 3.22
CA ARG A 31 -11.61 3.95 3.18
C ARG A 31 -11.06 2.52 3.18
N VAL A 32 -11.79 1.61 3.79
CA VAL A 32 -11.50 0.18 3.69
C VAL A 32 -11.89 -0.30 2.30
N GLN A 33 -11.00 -1.04 1.66
CA GLN A 33 -11.20 -1.70 0.38
C GLN A 33 -10.72 -3.14 0.54
N THR A 34 -11.50 -4.09 0.02
CA THR A 34 -11.20 -5.52 0.11
C THR A 34 -11.13 -6.12 -1.29
N VAL A 35 -10.51 -7.28 -1.42
CA VAL A 35 -10.35 -7.96 -2.70
C VAL A 35 -11.69 -8.43 -3.27
N GLU A 36 -12.64 -8.80 -2.42
CA GLU A 36 -13.99 -9.27 -2.81
C GLU A 36 -14.78 -8.16 -3.53
N ASN A 37 -14.45 -6.90 -3.26
CA ASN A 37 -15.08 -5.74 -3.90
C ASN A 37 -14.35 -5.27 -5.17
N PHE A 38 -13.34 -6.01 -5.62
CA PHE A 38 -12.58 -5.71 -6.83
C PHE A 38 -13.06 -6.57 -8.01
N ASN A 39 -13.32 -5.93 -9.15
CA ASN A 39 -13.71 -6.64 -10.36
C ASN A 39 -12.48 -6.87 -11.26
N PHE A 40 -11.85 -8.03 -11.14
CA PHE A 40 -10.69 -8.41 -11.96
C PHE A 40 -11.03 -8.53 -13.45
N ARG A 41 -12.28 -8.83 -13.80
CA ARG A 41 -12.72 -9.00 -15.21
C ARG A 41 -12.95 -7.68 -15.96
N HIS A 42 -12.69 -6.54 -15.29
CA HIS A 42 -12.86 -5.24 -15.92
C HIS A 42 -11.88 -4.98 -17.07
N SER A 43 -10.66 -5.50 -16.99
CA SER A 43 -9.67 -5.43 -18.07
C SER A 43 -8.88 -6.74 -18.20
N LYS A 44 -8.34 -7.00 -19.42
CA LYS A 44 -7.51 -8.19 -19.66
C LYS A 44 -6.25 -8.24 -18.78
N THR A 45 -5.69 -7.10 -18.42
CA THR A 45 -4.50 -7.03 -17.56
C THR A 45 -4.83 -7.34 -16.11
N THR A 46 -5.95 -6.83 -15.57
CA THR A 46 -6.41 -7.17 -14.22
C THR A 46 -6.81 -8.63 -14.11
N GLU A 47 -7.47 -9.18 -15.13
CA GLU A 47 -7.85 -10.60 -15.18
C GLU A 47 -6.61 -11.51 -15.15
N LYS A 48 -5.56 -11.20 -15.92
CA LYS A 48 -4.30 -11.95 -15.89
C LYS A 48 -3.59 -11.84 -14.53
N ALA A 49 -3.72 -10.71 -13.86
CA ALA A 49 -3.10 -10.45 -12.56
C ALA A 49 -3.82 -11.14 -11.40
N GLU A 50 -5.08 -11.59 -11.57
CA GLU A 50 -5.94 -12.13 -10.51
C GLU A 50 -5.26 -13.25 -9.73
N LYS A 51 -4.75 -14.28 -10.42
CA LYS A 51 -4.14 -15.45 -9.77
C LYS A 51 -2.93 -15.06 -8.92
N THR A 52 -2.00 -14.28 -9.49
CA THR A 52 -0.79 -13.83 -8.77
C THR A 52 -1.17 -12.97 -7.58
N TYR A 53 -2.14 -12.05 -7.75
CA TYR A 53 -2.62 -11.21 -6.66
C TYR A 53 -3.27 -12.03 -5.53
N ILE A 54 -4.12 -12.99 -5.84
CA ILE A 54 -4.77 -13.85 -4.84
C ILE A 54 -3.73 -14.69 -4.10
N ASN A 55 -2.73 -15.23 -4.78
CA ASN A 55 -1.63 -15.95 -4.13
C ASN A 55 -0.88 -15.04 -3.15
N LEU A 56 -0.49 -13.84 -3.57
CA LEU A 56 0.17 -12.85 -2.69
C LEU A 56 -0.73 -12.49 -1.50
N HIS A 57 -2.01 -12.24 -1.73
CA HIS A 57 -2.98 -11.91 -0.67
C HIS A 57 -3.13 -13.03 0.37
N GLN A 58 -3.14 -14.30 -0.07
CA GLN A 58 -3.26 -15.47 0.80
C GLN A 58 -1.97 -15.79 1.56
N SER A 59 -0.82 -15.49 0.97
CA SER A 59 0.50 -15.76 1.57
C SER A 59 0.88 -14.79 2.70
N ILE A 60 0.12 -13.72 2.92
CA ILE A 60 0.42 -12.72 3.95
C ILE A 60 0.49 -13.35 5.33
N ALA A 61 1.65 -13.25 5.97
CA ALA A 61 1.92 -13.74 7.32
C ALA A 61 2.98 -12.85 8.00
N LYS A 62 3.29 -13.11 9.28
CA LYS A 62 4.29 -12.34 10.03
C LYS A 62 5.71 -12.53 9.50
N ASP A 63 5.99 -13.69 8.96
CA ASP A 63 7.25 -14.12 8.35
C ASP A 63 7.24 -14.00 6.82
N ASN A 64 6.13 -13.53 6.24
CA ASN A 64 5.97 -13.28 4.81
C ASN A 64 5.19 -11.99 4.59
N LEU A 65 5.91 -10.88 4.57
CA LEU A 65 5.33 -9.55 4.41
C LEU A 65 5.10 -9.26 2.91
N PRO A 66 3.92 -8.69 2.55
CA PRO A 66 3.62 -8.43 1.15
C PRO A 66 4.44 -7.26 0.61
N SER A 67 5.16 -7.47 -0.49
CA SER A 67 5.74 -6.41 -1.32
C SER A 67 5.14 -6.44 -2.71
N ALA A 68 4.68 -5.30 -3.21
CA ALA A 68 4.02 -5.20 -4.51
C ALA A 68 4.18 -3.81 -5.14
N VAL A 69 4.32 -3.77 -6.46
CA VAL A 69 4.25 -2.51 -7.21
C VAL A 69 3.12 -2.59 -8.23
N PHE A 70 2.15 -1.70 -8.09
CA PHE A 70 1.05 -1.54 -9.05
C PHE A 70 1.37 -0.37 -9.98
N THR A 71 1.64 -0.64 -11.25
CA THR A 71 1.92 0.38 -12.27
C THR A 71 0.88 0.34 -13.39
N GLY A 72 0.61 1.48 -14.03
CA GLY A 72 -0.29 1.57 -15.19
C GLY A 72 -1.29 2.71 -15.12
N HIS A 73 -2.30 2.67 -16.00
CA HIS A 73 -3.22 3.78 -16.26
C HIS A 73 -4.01 4.23 -15.03
N ALA A 74 -4.41 5.52 -15.03
CA ALA A 74 -5.24 6.07 -13.97
C ALA A 74 -6.64 5.41 -13.95
N GLY A 75 -7.16 5.14 -12.74
CA GLY A 75 -8.50 4.59 -12.57
C GLY A 75 -8.64 3.08 -12.77
N THR A 76 -7.56 2.34 -13.00
CA THR A 76 -7.57 0.87 -13.19
C THR A 76 -7.68 0.08 -11.89
N GLY A 77 -7.64 0.75 -10.72
CA GLY A 77 -7.83 0.11 -9.42
C GLY A 77 -6.56 -0.19 -8.63
N LYS A 78 -5.39 0.35 -9.01
CA LYS A 78 -4.11 0.19 -8.30
C LYS A 78 -4.21 0.44 -6.80
N THR A 79 -4.69 1.62 -6.43
CA THR A 79 -4.90 2.01 -5.02
C THR A 79 -5.89 1.09 -4.30
N HIS A 80 -6.91 0.55 -5.01
CA HIS A 80 -7.84 -0.40 -4.43
C HIS A 80 -7.11 -1.68 -4.00
N LEU A 81 -6.37 -2.29 -4.91
CA LEU A 81 -5.65 -3.53 -4.64
C LEU A 81 -4.55 -3.32 -3.59
N ALA A 82 -3.81 -2.20 -3.64
CA ALA A 82 -2.83 -1.86 -2.61
C ALA A 82 -3.46 -1.76 -1.21
N ARG A 83 -4.63 -1.10 -1.09
CA ARG A 83 -5.35 -1.03 0.18
C ARG A 83 -5.91 -2.37 0.63
N ALA A 84 -6.37 -3.21 -0.30
CA ALA A 84 -6.88 -4.53 0.02
C ALA A 84 -5.79 -5.44 0.60
N LEU A 85 -4.54 -5.40 0.07
CA LEU A 85 -3.39 -6.07 0.68
C LEU A 85 -3.09 -5.54 2.08
N GLY A 86 -3.08 -4.21 2.24
CA GLY A 86 -2.85 -3.60 3.56
C GLY A 86 -3.94 -3.95 4.57
N TYR A 87 -5.19 -3.99 4.15
CA TYR A 87 -6.30 -4.42 5.01
C TYR A 87 -6.15 -5.89 5.43
N ALA A 88 -5.83 -6.78 4.49
CA ALA A 88 -5.54 -8.18 4.79
C ALA A 88 -4.35 -8.34 5.75
N ALA A 89 -3.29 -7.55 5.58
CA ALA A 89 -2.16 -7.51 6.51
C ALA A 89 -2.60 -7.09 7.93
N CYS A 90 -3.45 -6.07 8.07
CA CYS A 90 -4.03 -5.69 9.35
C CYS A 90 -4.84 -6.83 9.99
N GLN A 91 -5.61 -7.59 9.19
CA GLN A 91 -6.38 -8.74 9.67
C GLN A 91 -5.47 -9.88 10.19
N LYS A 92 -4.24 -9.98 9.67
CA LYS A 92 -3.18 -10.88 10.18
C LYS A 92 -2.42 -10.29 11.38
N GLY A 93 -2.83 -9.11 11.89
CA GLY A 93 -2.23 -8.44 13.04
C GLY A 93 -0.97 -7.63 12.71
N LEU A 94 -0.62 -7.47 11.43
CA LEU A 94 0.54 -6.69 11.00
C LEU A 94 0.30 -5.18 11.20
N SER A 95 1.37 -4.45 11.48
CA SER A 95 1.33 -2.99 11.48
C SER A 95 1.46 -2.46 10.05
N VAL A 96 0.49 -1.64 9.66
CA VAL A 96 0.41 -1.05 8.32
C VAL A 96 0.34 0.46 8.42
N LEU A 97 1.01 1.16 7.51
CA LEU A 97 0.85 2.59 7.30
C LEU A 97 0.56 2.87 5.83
N PHE A 98 -0.51 3.61 5.57
CA PHE A 98 -0.89 4.07 4.23
C PHE A 98 -0.77 5.58 4.13
N LEU A 99 -0.08 6.06 3.09
CA LEU A 99 0.00 7.48 2.73
C LEU A 99 0.34 7.62 1.25
N THR A 100 0.21 8.85 0.72
CA THR A 100 0.72 9.17 -0.61
C THR A 100 2.22 9.50 -0.57
N ALA A 101 2.92 9.34 -1.69
CA ALA A 101 4.32 9.74 -1.81
C ALA A 101 4.51 11.24 -1.48
N ALA A 102 3.59 12.09 -1.92
CA ALA A 102 3.62 13.52 -1.63
C ALA A 102 3.47 13.82 -0.13
N GLU A 103 2.54 13.14 0.56
CA GLU A 103 2.39 13.29 2.02
C GLU A 103 3.67 12.89 2.75
N MET A 104 4.28 11.75 2.38
CA MET A 104 5.52 11.28 2.99
C MET A 104 6.65 12.29 2.84
N VAL A 105 6.89 12.76 1.62
CA VAL A 105 7.97 13.70 1.32
C VAL A 105 7.75 15.03 2.04
N ASN A 106 6.53 15.58 2.02
CA ASN A 106 6.22 16.83 2.70
C ASN A 106 6.46 16.74 4.22
N HIS A 107 6.10 15.63 4.84
CA HIS A 107 6.37 15.41 6.26
C HIS A 107 7.87 15.32 6.55
N LEU A 108 8.63 14.59 5.72
CA LEU A 108 10.08 14.45 5.87
C LEU A 108 10.81 15.80 5.69
N LEU A 109 10.45 16.58 4.68
CA LEU A 109 11.01 17.92 4.44
C LEU A 109 10.68 18.89 5.59
N HIS A 110 9.47 18.80 6.14
CA HIS A 110 9.08 19.59 7.32
C HIS A 110 9.91 19.18 8.55
N ALA A 111 9.99 17.89 8.83
CA ALA A 111 10.74 17.35 9.97
C ALA A 111 12.24 17.69 9.90
N GLN A 112 12.81 17.75 8.70
CA GLN A 112 14.19 18.17 8.50
C GLN A 112 14.42 19.63 8.91
N LYS A 113 13.45 20.52 8.66
CA LYS A 113 13.52 21.93 9.06
C LYS A 113 13.32 22.11 10.56
N THR A 114 12.62 21.21 11.22
CA THR A 114 12.27 21.27 12.66
C THR A 114 13.19 20.42 13.53
N TYR A 115 14.29 19.88 12.98
CA TYR A 115 15.24 19.01 13.68
C TYR A 115 14.64 17.72 14.27
N ASP A 116 13.53 17.23 13.71
CA ASP A 116 12.84 16.01 14.14
C ASP A 116 12.82 14.91 13.06
N LEU A 117 13.81 14.96 12.15
CA LEU A 117 13.87 14.09 10.98
C LEU A 117 13.93 12.60 11.34
N GLU A 118 14.72 12.23 12.34
CA GLU A 118 14.88 10.81 12.71
C GLU A 118 13.57 10.22 13.28
N THR A 119 12.84 11.00 14.08
CA THR A 119 11.51 10.62 14.55
C THR A 119 10.54 10.41 13.39
N GLU A 120 10.56 11.31 12.38
CA GLU A 120 9.70 11.18 11.22
C GLU A 120 10.09 10.00 10.33
N LEU A 121 11.38 9.77 10.06
CA LEU A 121 11.88 8.61 9.31
C LEU A 121 11.42 7.29 9.96
N ASN A 122 11.47 7.23 11.29
CA ASN A 122 11.05 6.05 12.04
C ASN A 122 9.56 5.72 11.88
N LYS A 123 8.69 6.71 11.60
CA LYS A 123 7.28 6.45 11.29
C LYS A 123 7.09 5.62 10.02
N TYR A 124 8.03 5.72 9.07
CA TYR A 124 8.00 4.96 7.80
C TYR A 124 8.84 3.70 7.83
N ARG A 125 9.87 3.64 8.70
CA ARG A 125 10.76 2.47 8.86
C ARG A 125 10.17 1.38 9.77
N LYS A 126 9.35 1.74 10.77
CA LYS A 126 8.82 0.79 11.78
C LYS A 126 7.64 -0.08 11.33
N PRO A 127 6.66 0.40 10.54
CA PRO A 127 5.53 -0.44 10.13
C PRO A 127 6.00 -1.66 9.34
N GLN A 128 5.43 -2.83 9.63
CA GLN A 128 5.76 -4.06 8.90
C GLN A 128 5.40 -3.94 7.42
N VAL A 129 4.31 -3.21 7.10
CA VAL A 129 3.91 -2.91 5.72
C VAL A 129 3.72 -1.40 5.55
N LEU A 130 4.42 -0.80 4.58
CA LEU A 130 4.25 0.58 4.17
C LEU A 130 3.59 0.61 2.78
N ILE A 131 2.51 1.38 2.65
CA ILE A 131 1.83 1.59 1.37
C ILE A 131 2.05 3.03 0.93
N ILE A 132 2.77 3.20 -0.18
CA ILE A 132 3.09 4.49 -0.80
C ILE A 132 2.21 4.64 -2.05
N ASP A 133 1.13 5.41 -1.93
CA ASP A 133 0.19 5.63 -3.03
C ASP A 133 0.61 6.83 -3.90
N GLU A 134 0.24 6.81 -5.17
CA GLU A 134 0.43 7.93 -6.10
C GLU A 134 1.91 8.35 -6.32
N LEU A 135 2.85 7.39 -6.33
CA LEU A 135 4.23 7.65 -6.70
C LEU A 135 4.29 8.07 -8.18
N GLY A 136 4.84 9.26 -8.45
CA GLY A 136 4.97 9.79 -9.81
C GLY A 136 4.01 10.94 -10.15
N TYR A 137 3.17 11.38 -9.22
CA TYR A 137 2.34 12.57 -9.43
C TYR A 137 3.06 13.89 -9.15
N VAL A 138 4.17 13.85 -8.41
CA VAL A 138 4.97 15.02 -8.06
C VAL A 138 6.43 14.70 -8.33
N ALA A 139 7.12 15.59 -9.03
CA ALA A 139 8.57 15.52 -9.18
C ALA A 139 9.24 15.94 -7.86
N LEU A 140 10.26 15.20 -7.48
CA LEU A 140 11.01 15.40 -6.23
C LEU A 140 12.35 16.05 -6.54
N ASP A 141 12.69 17.12 -5.82
CA ASP A 141 14.01 17.70 -5.88
C ASP A 141 15.07 16.77 -5.26
N THR A 142 16.32 17.19 -5.27
CA THR A 142 17.44 16.38 -4.75
C THR A 142 17.27 16.01 -3.28
N GLN A 143 16.79 16.94 -2.45
CA GLN A 143 16.60 16.73 -1.03
C GLN A 143 15.49 15.73 -0.75
N ALA A 144 14.33 15.92 -1.38
CA ALA A 144 13.18 15.03 -1.30
C ALA A 144 13.50 13.62 -1.82
N SER A 145 14.23 13.52 -2.95
CA SER A 145 14.67 12.25 -3.52
C SER A 145 15.59 11.48 -2.57
N ASN A 146 16.53 12.15 -1.92
CA ASN A 146 17.43 11.53 -0.94
C ASN A 146 16.67 11.04 0.30
N LEU A 147 15.71 11.81 0.81
CA LEU A 147 14.89 11.40 1.97
C LEU A 147 13.99 10.20 1.62
N PHE A 148 13.39 10.21 0.44
CA PHE A 148 12.62 9.09 -0.07
C PHE A 148 13.48 7.83 -0.19
N PHE A 149 14.67 7.95 -0.78
CA PHE A 149 15.64 6.86 -0.90
C PHE A 149 16.04 6.28 0.46
N GLN A 150 16.30 7.12 1.47
CA GLN A 150 16.62 6.65 2.83
C GLN A 150 15.50 5.76 3.43
N VAL A 151 14.23 6.11 3.20
CA VAL A 151 13.10 5.28 3.65
C VAL A 151 13.10 3.93 2.93
N ILE A 152 13.19 3.94 1.59
CA ILE A 152 13.12 2.71 0.79
C ILE A 152 14.31 1.79 1.09
N SER A 153 15.54 2.33 1.17
CA SER A 153 16.73 1.55 1.51
C SER A 153 16.61 0.88 2.88
N ALA A 154 16.25 1.65 3.91
CA ALA A 154 16.14 1.11 5.26
C ALA A 154 15.06 0.02 5.37
N ARG A 155 13.99 0.11 4.58
CA ARG A 155 12.95 -0.93 4.56
C ARG A 155 13.40 -2.18 3.82
N HIS A 156 14.06 -1.99 2.67
CA HIS A 156 14.65 -3.09 1.91
C HIS A 156 15.67 -3.86 2.77
N ASP A 157 16.62 -3.15 3.41
CA ASP A 157 17.64 -3.76 4.27
C ASP A 157 17.06 -4.49 5.50
N ALA A 158 15.87 -4.08 5.95
CA ALA A 158 15.14 -4.70 7.06
C ALA A 158 14.09 -5.74 6.60
N GLU A 159 14.03 -6.08 5.32
CA GLU A 159 13.08 -7.05 4.72
C GLU A 159 11.61 -6.73 5.05
N LEU A 160 11.26 -5.44 5.12
CA LEU A 160 9.92 -4.98 5.44
C LEU A 160 9.06 -4.81 4.18
N GLY A 161 7.80 -5.24 4.28
CA GLY A 161 6.85 -5.16 3.16
C GLY A 161 6.62 -3.75 2.67
N THR A 162 6.84 -3.49 1.37
CA THR A 162 6.61 -2.19 0.74
C THR A 162 5.68 -2.34 -0.46
N ILE A 163 4.56 -1.62 -0.43
CA ILE A 163 3.57 -1.62 -1.51
C ILE A 163 3.56 -0.22 -2.12
N ALA A 164 3.81 -0.11 -3.43
CA ALA A 164 3.77 1.16 -4.14
C ALA A 164 2.73 1.15 -5.27
N THR A 165 2.09 2.30 -5.51
CA THR A 165 1.28 2.50 -6.71
C THR A 165 1.84 3.66 -7.54
N THR A 166 1.88 3.50 -8.85
CA THR A 166 2.37 4.53 -9.77
C THR A 166 1.59 4.52 -11.08
N ASN A 167 1.50 5.67 -11.72
CA ASN A 167 0.98 5.81 -13.08
C ASN A 167 2.11 5.85 -14.13
N LEU A 168 3.36 5.87 -13.70
CA LEU A 168 4.51 5.94 -14.58
C LEU A 168 5.18 4.55 -14.71
N PRO A 169 5.62 4.17 -15.90
CA PRO A 169 6.49 3.01 -16.07
C PRO A 169 7.87 3.28 -15.44
N PHE A 170 8.53 2.23 -14.97
CA PHE A 170 9.83 2.36 -14.27
C PHE A 170 10.88 3.13 -15.07
N GLY A 171 10.93 2.94 -16.40
CA GLY A 171 11.86 3.68 -17.27
C GLY A 171 11.67 5.20 -17.30
N LYS A 172 10.58 5.72 -16.70
CA LYS A 172 10.31 7.16 -16.56
C LYS A 172 10.48 7.67 -15.14
N PHE A 173 11.04 6.89 -14.24
CA PHE A 173 11.24 7.31 -12.84
C PHE A 173 12.26 8.45 -12.69
N ASN A 174 13.13 8.67 -13.68
CA ASN A 174 13.96 9.88 -13.78
C ASN A 174 13.13 11.19 -13.92
N GLN A 175 11.84 11.10 -14.25
CA GLN A 175 10.93 12.26 -14.22
C GLN A 175 10.41 12.56 -12.81
N ILE A 176 10.54 11.61 -11.87
CA ILE A 176 10.11 11.75 -10.47
C ILE A 176 11.29 12.20 -9.61
N PHE A 177 12.43 11.53 -9.76
CA PHE A 177 13.59 11.70 -8.89
C PHE A 177 14.65 12.58 -9.55
N ALA A 178 15.40 13.30 -8.73
CA ALA A 178 16.36 14.33 -9.17
C ALA A 178 17.52 13.82 -10.03
N SER A 179 17.81 12.51 -10.04
CA SER A 179 18.86 11.93 -10.89
C SER A 179 18.52 10.48 -11.29
N ASP A 180 19.05 10.04 -12.43
CA ASP A 180 18.90 8.67 -12.91
C ASP A 180 19.47 7.65 -11.92
N ALA A 181 20.59 7.98 -11.25
CA ALA A 181 21.21 7.10 -10.27
C ALA A 181 20.26 6.81 -9.08
N ILE A 182 19.62 7.85 -8.53
CA ILE A 182 18.66 7.71 -7.44
C ILE A 182 17.41 6.97 -7.93
N ALA A 183 16.92 7.30 -9.13
CA ALA A 183 15.76 6.63 -9.72
C ALA A 183 16.00 5.12 -9.88
N HIS A 184 17.13 4.72 -10.45
CA HIS A 184 17.50 3.32 -10.60
C HIS A 184 17.63 2.61 -9.25
N ALA A 185 18.31 3.23 -8.28
CA ALA A 185 18.50 2.64 -6.96
C ALA A 185 17.17 2.44 -6.19
N ILE A 186 16.20 3.32 -6.39
CA ILE A 186 14.84 3.20 -5.80
C ILE A 186 14.06 2.10 -6.51
N VAL A 187 14.07 2.08 -7.86
CA VAL A 187 13.37 1.04 -8.64
C VAL A 187 13.90 -0.34 -8.27
N ASP A 188 15.22 -0.51 -8.26
CA ASP A 188 15.87 -1.76 -7.90
C ASP A 188 15.35 -2.30 -6.56
N ARG A 189 15.34 -1.47 -5.52
CA ARG A 189 14.86 -1.87 -4.19
C ARG A 189 13.35 -2.10 -4.10
N LEU A 190 12.58 -1.35 -4.88
CA LEU A 190 11.12 -1.52 -4.89
C LEU A 190 10.68 -2.80 -5.62
N VAL A 191 11.42 -3.25 -6.63
CA VAL A 191 11.03 -4.40 -7.47
C VAL A 191 11.76 -5.69 -7.13
N ASN A 192 12.86 -5.63 -6.38
CA ASN A 192 13.74 -6.79 -6.13
C ASN A 192 12.97 -7.98 -5.55
N GLU A 193 12.09 -7.75 -4.58
CA GLU A 193 11.31 -8.79 -3.90
C GLU A 193 9.80 -8.57 -4.02
N ALA A 194 9.38 -7.70 -4.93
CA ALA A 194 7.99 -7.31 -5.08
C ALA A 194 7.32 -7.98 -6.27
N GLU A 195 6.06 -8.37 -6.09
CA GLU A 195 5.18 -8.70 -7.21
C GLU A 195 4.82 -7.44 -7.99
N VAL A 196 5.10 -7.43 -9.29
CA VAL A 196 4.82 -6.28 -10.16
C VAL A 196 3.53 -6.52 -10.96
N PHE A 197 2.56 -5.63 -10.75
CA PHE A 197 1.26 -5.68 -11.42
C PHE A 197 1.12 -4.54 -12.44
N TYR A 198 1.07 -4.91 -13.73
CA TYR A 198 0.80 -3.96 -14.81
C TYR A 198 -0.71 -3.85 -15.02
N MET A 199 -1.27 -2.68 -14.71
CA MET A 199 -2.72 -2.43 -14.72
C MET A 199 -3.09 -1.43 -15.83
N GLU A 200 -3.28 -1.97 -17.04
CA GLU A 200 -3.65 -1.21 -18.23
C GLU A 200 -5.14 -1.38 -18.54
N GLY A 201 -5.69 -0.46 -19.32
CA GLY A 201 -7.08 -0.46 -19.75
C GLY A 201 -7.82 0.81 -19.34
N ASP A 202 -9.12 0.80 -19.55
CA ASP A 202 -9.99 1.93 -19.28
C ASP A 202 -10.21 2.14 -17.77
N SER A 203 -10.50 3.40 -17.41
CA SER A 203 -10.82 3.73 -16.02
C SER A 203 -12.12 3.05 -15.57
N TYR A 204 -12.08 2.39 -14.41
CA TYR A 204 -13.26 1.82 -13.76
C TYR A 204 -14.18 2.87 -13.09
N ARG A 205 -13.71 4.10 -12.91
CA ARG A 205 -14.45 5.17 -12.22
C ARG A 205 -15.80 5.51 -12.85
N PRO A 206 -15.94 5.61 -14.19
CA PRO A 206 -17.24 5.83 -14.83
C PRO A 206 -18.23 4.70 -14.55
N HIS A 207 -17.77 3.45 -14.58
CA HIS A 207 -18.58 2.27 -14.30
C HIS A 207 -19.12 2.28 -12.86
N GLN A 208 -18.26 2.54 -11.87
CA GLN A 208 -18.68 2.71 -10.47
C GLN A 208 -19.72 3.81 -10.28
N ARG A 209 -19.61 4.92 -11.04
CA ARG A 209 -20.59 6.01 -10.98
C ARG A 209 -21.95 5.55 -11.47
N GLN A 210 -21.99 4.82 -12.59
CA GLN A 210 -23.24 4.28 -13.14
C GLN A 210 -23.90 3.27 -12.19
N GLU A 211 -23.14 2.37 -11.59
CA GLU A 211 -23.67 1.40 -10.60
C GLU A 211 -24.28 2.12 -9.38
N LYS A 212 -23.59 3.14 -8.86
CA LYS A 212 -24.13 3.94 -7.75
C LYS A 212 -25.43 4.65 -8.11
N LEU A 213 -25.57 5.15 -9.33
CA LEU A 213 -26.78 5.80 -9.80
C LEU A 213 -27.94 4.79 -9.96
N LYS A 214 -27.65 3.58 -10.47
CA LYS A 214 -28.65 2.50 -10.55
C LYS A 214 -29.17 2.09 -9.17
N ARG A 215 -28.27 1.88 -8.18
CA ARG A 215 -28.66 1.53 -6.79
C ARG A 215 -29.49 2.63 -6.12
N LYS A 216 -29.19 3.92 -6.37
CA LYS A 216 -30.00 5.03 -5.83
C LYS A 216 -31.41 5.07 -6.42
N LYS A 217 -31.57 4.72 -7.72
CA LYS A 217 -32.89 4.64 -8.37
C LYS A 217 -33.73 3.44 -7.94
N GLN A 218 -33.10 2.37 -7.44
CA GLN A 218 -33.81 1.18 -6.95
C GLN A 218 -34.26 1.34 -5.49
N ASN A 219 -33.65 2.27 -4.75
CA ASN A 219 -33.95 2.52 -3.32
C ASN A 219 -34.77 3.81 -3.10
N ALA A 220 -35.24 4.46 -4.17
CA ALA A 220 -36.12 5.63 -4.16
C ALA A 220 -37.52 5.25 -4.72
#